data_92ec7ad578b7b7f64281a3fcc93eec04
#
_entry.id   92ec7ad578b7b7f64281a3fcc93eec04
#
_cell.length_a   1.000
_cell.length_b   1.000
_cell.length_c   1.000
_cell.angle_alpha   90.00
_cell.angle_beta   90.00
_cell.angle_gamma   90.00
#
_symmetry.space_group_name_H-M   'P 1'
#
loop_
_entity.id
_entity.type
_entity.pdbx_description
1 polymer ?
#
loop_
_entity_poly.entity_id
_entity_poly.type
_entity_poly.pdbx_seq_one_letter_code
_entity_poly.pdbx_strand_id
1 'polypeptide(L)'
;MDQLSDSSERNLIFALMKSLPLSLSGVVLGIALAAADYHVDWKVALLLMTTVAFLHLYSVTGKVEKSPAATKVFLIATIVSGLAMLNFSFGTIFLMEPLVLIASGYMIIRAVRHTEFVSRGKGVFYILLLFGFLAVFGTYYICSHSFGSWLLLLPALSTGLLSVAAKAEDAQRTLRLAMTSAGWMAMISYACLRMFDPWHFLFLLSLPLFFIKRFSDWSVFAFSVLTGLGFVVYLM
;
A
#
# COMPACT_ATOMS: atom_id res chain seq x y z
N MET A 1 6.48 -33.15 -19.63
CA MET A 1 6.83 -31.72 -19.69
C MET A 1 5.78 -30.83 -19.04
N ASP A 2 4.51 -31.23 -19.01
CA ASP A 2 3.38 -30.42 -18.51
C ASP A 2 3.33 -30.23 -16.98
N GLN A 3 3.81 -31.17 -16.17
CA GLN A 3 3.77 -31.06 -14.71
C GLN A 3 4.72 -29.98 -14.13
N LEU A 4 5.81 -29.67 -14.81
CA LEU A 4 6.76 -28.63 -14.39
C LEU A 4 6.24 -27.21 -14.68
N SER A 5 5.37 -27.05 -15.70
CA SER A 5 4.72 -25.77 -16.01
C SER A 5 3.66 -25.43 -14.97
N ASP A 6 2.84 -26.38 -14.58
CA ASP A 6 1.74 -26.21 -13.61
C ASP A 6 2.23 -25.84 -12.21
N SER A 7 3.34 -26.42 -11.74
CA SER A 7 3.95 -26.05 -10.46
C SER A 7 4.52 -24.61 -10.43
N SER A 8 5.04 -24.15 -11.57
CA SER A 8 5.61 -22.81 -11.73
C SER A 8 4.52 -21.74 -11.74
N GLU A 9 3.40 -22.01 -12.44
CA GLU A 9 2.25 -21.09 -12.50
C GLU A 9 1.54 -20.98 -11.14
N ARG A 10 1.33 -22.09 -10.44
CA ARG A 10 0.78 -22.08 -9.08
C ARG A 10 1.64 -21.28 -8.09
N ASN A 11 2.96 -21.43 -8.17
CA ASN A 11 3.88 -20.66 -7.32
C ASN A 11 3.84 -19.17 -7.63
N LEU A 12 3.69 -18.79 -8.90
CA LEU A 12 3.54 -17.40 -9.31
C LEU A 12 2.24 -16.80 -8.78
N ILE A 13 1.10 -17.47 -8.99
CA ILE A 13 -0.21 -17.03 -8.50
C ILE A 13 -0.18 -16.90 -6.98
N PHE A 14 0.41 -17.85 -6.28
CA PHE A 14 0.54 -17.81 -4.82
C PHE A 14 1.39 -16.62 -4.35
N ALA A 15 2.50 -16.34 -5.01
CA ALA A 15 3.36 -15.18 -4.70
C ALA A 15 2.64 -13.85 -4.95
N LEU A 16 1.86 -13.77 -6.04
CA LEU A 16 1.03 -12.60 -6.37
C LEU A 16 -0.04 -12.35 -5.31
N MET A 17 -0.81 -13.37 -4.97
CA MET A 17 -1.88 -13.27 -3.97
C MET A 17 -1.36 -12.94 -2.57
N LYS A 18 -0.15 -13.37 -2.24
CA LYS A 18 0.46 -13.13 -0.92
C LYS A 18 0.90 -11.69 -0.73
N SER A 19 1.48 -11.05 -1.73
CA SER A 19 2.13 -9.74 -1.58
C SER A 19 1.31 -8.54 -2.11
N LEU A 20 0.29 -8.80 -2.95
CA LEU A 20 -0.60 -7.76 -3.48
C LEU A 20 -1.33 -6.94 -2.38
N PRO A 21 -1.86 -7.58 -1.32
CA PRO A 21 -2.56 -6.86 -0.26
C PRO A 21 -1.71 -5.78 0.39
N LEU A 22 -0.42 -6.05 0.63
CA LEU A 22 0.50 -5.06 1.19
C LEU A 22 0.66 -3.85 0.27
N SER A 23 0.77 -4.07 -1.04
CA SER A 23 0.92 -2.97 -2.01
C SER A 23 -0.32 -2.08 -2.10
N LEU A 24 -1.50 -2.64 -1.84
CA LEU A 24 -2.76 -1.90 -1.84
C LEU A 24 -3.08 -1.25 -0.49
N SER A 25 -2.46 -1.67 0.62
CA SER A 25 -2.81 -1.21 1.96
C SER A 25 -2.76 0.31 2.12
N GLY A 26 -1.65 0.94 1.75
CA GLY A 26 -1.49 2.39 1.83
C GLY A 26 -2.43 3.15 0.89
N VAL A 27 -2.71 2.58 -0.29
CA VAL A 27 -3.63 3.18 -1.27
C VAL A 27 -5.06 3.18 -0.72
N VAL A 28 -5.53 2.04 -0.20
CA VAL A 28 -6.86 1.92 0.41
C VAL A 28 -7.02 2.91 1.57
N LEU A 29 -6.01 2.99 2.45
CA LEU A 29 -6.04 3.94 3.56
C LEU A 29 -6.05 5.39 3.07
N GLY A 30 -5.23 5.74 2.08
CA GLY A 30 -5.19 7.08 1.51
C GLY A 30 -6.51 7.51 0.86
N ILE A 31 -7.17 6.60 0.11
CA ILE A 31 -8.51 6.83 -0.46
C ILE A 31 -9.54 7.07 0.67
N ALA A 32 -9.54 6.21 1.69
CA ALA A 32 -10.50 6.30 2.78
C ALA A 32 -10.35 7.60 3.59
N LEU A 33 -9.10 8.02 3.86
CA LEU A 33 -8.83 9.28 4.54
C LEU A 33 -9.22 10.49 3.67
N ALA A 34 -8.98 10.43 2.35
CA ALA A 34 -9.45 11.46 1.42
C ALA A 34 -10.97 11.53 1.39
N ALA A 35 -11.66 10.38 1.37
CA ALA A 35 -13.12 10.31 1.39
C ALA A 35 -13.72 10.81 2.71
N ALA A 36 -12.98 10.70 3.82
CA ALA A 36 -13.37 11.24 5.11
C ALA A 36 -13.26 12.77 5.18
N ASP A 37 -12.40 13.38 4.38
CA ASP A 37 -12.16 14.83 4.41
C ASP A 37 -12.81 15.58 3.27
N TYR A 38 -12.98 14.92 2.11
CA TYR A 38 -13.37 15.54 0.85
C TYR A 38 -14.30 14.65 0.02
N HIS A 39 -14.93 15.24 -0.95
CA HIS A 39 -15.63 14.48 -1.98
C HIS A 39 -14.61 13.83 -2.93
N VAL A 40 -14.53 12.52 -2.92
CA VAL A 40 -13.59 11.73 -3.75
C VAL A 40 -14.24 11.36 -5.08
N ASP A 41 -13.55 11.61 -6.20
CA ASP A 41 -13.92 10.99 -7.47
C ASP A 41 -13.54 9.51 -7.47
N TRP A 42 -14.55 8.64 -7.31
CA TRP A 42 -14.38 7.20 -7.27
C TRP A 42 -13.79 6.61 -8.54
N LYS A 43 -13.89 7.29 -9.68
CA LYS A 43 -13.23 6.87 -10.93
C LYS A 43 -11.72 6.98 -10.79
N VAL A 44 -11.24 8.10 -10.23
CA VAL A 44 -9.82 8.32 -9.94
C VAL A 44 -9.32 7.30 -8.93
N ALA A 45 -10.06 7.08 -7.84
CA ALA A 45 -9.71 6.12 -6.80
C ALA A 45 -9.59 4.68 -7.35
N LEU A 46 -10.55 4.22 -8.14
CA LEU A 46 -10.54 2.89 -8.77
C LEU A 46 -9.39 2.74 -9.78
N LEU A 47 -9.15 3.77 -10.60
CA LEU A 47 -8.03 3.75 -11.56
C LEU A 47 -6.68 3.71 -10.85
N LEU A 48 -6.53 4.43 -9.75
CA LEU A 48 -5.32 4.40 -8.93
C LEU A 48 -5.08 3.02 -8.33
N MET A 49 -6.10 2.41 -7.72
CA MET A 49 -6.01 1.02 -7.21
C MET A 49 -5.61 0.04 -8.32
N THR A 50 -6.23 0.16 -9.49
CA THR A 50 -5.97 -0.67 -10.66
C THR A 50 -4.53 -0.49 -11.15
N THR A 51 -4.06 0.75 -11.22
CA THR A 51 -2.68 1.09 -11.62
C THR A 51 -1.66 0.47 -10.67
N VAL A 52 -1.87 0.59 -9.35
CA VAL A 52 -0.98 0.00 -8.35
C VAL A 52 -1.01 -1.53 -8.40
N ALA A 53 -2.20 -2.13 -8.62
CA ALA A 53 -2.32 -3.58 -8.79
C ALA A 53 -1.55 -4.08 -10.02
N PHE A 54 -1.70 -3.45 -11.19
CA PHE A 54 -0.95 -3.82 -12.40
C PHE A 54 0.55 -3.60 -12.24
N LEU A 55 0.97 -2.52 -11.59
CA LEU A 55 2.37 -2.26 -11.30
C LEU A 55 2.97 -3.35 -10.39
N HIS A 56 2.21 -3.80 -9.40
CA HIS A 56 2.60 -4.91 -8.54
C HIS A 56 2.75 -6.20 -9.36
N LEU A 57 1.76 -6.53 -10.19
CA LEU A 57 1.78 -7.70 -11.07
C LEU A 57 2.98 -7.66 -12.03
N TYR A 58 3.25 -6.50 -12.65
CA TYR A 58 4.45 -6.28 -13.46
C TYR A 58 5.74 -6.56 -12.67
N SER A 59 5.82 -6.07 -11.45
CA SER A 59 7.03 -6.21 -10.62
C SER A 59 7.28 -7.66 -10.21
N VAL A 60 6.23 -8.43 -9.91
CA VAL A 60 6.35 -9.84 -9.52
C VAL A 60 6.62 -10.72 -10.75
N THR A 61 5.91 -10.52 -11.87
CA THR A 61 6.14 -11.28 -13.11
C THR A 61 7.52 -11.03 -13.69
N GLY A 62 8.07 -9.83 -13.55
CA GLY A 62 9.43 -9.52 -13.97
C GLY A 62 10.54 -10.22 -13.17
N LYS A 63 10.24 -10.78 -11.97
CA LYS A 63 11.16 -11.66 -11.24
C LYS A 63 11.16 -13.10 -11.76
N VAL A 64 10.04 -13.53 -12.33
CA VAL A 64 9.88 -14.88 -12.86
C VAL A 64 10.19 -14.82 -14.36
N GLU A 65 11.44 -15.07 -14.73
CA GLU A 65 11.97 -14.96 -16.10
C GLU A 65 11.20 -15.74 -17.18
N LYS A 66 10.16 -16.49 -16.79
CA LYS A 66 9.44 -17.44 -17.66
C LYS A 66 8.27 -16.86 -18.46
N SER A 67 7.86 -15.60 -18.25
CA SER A 67 6.73 -15.02 -18.98
C SER A 67 6.95 -13.57 -19.40
N PRO A 68 7.83 -13.33 -20.40
CA PRO A 68 8.08 -11.97 -20.90
C PRO A 68 6.82 -11.31 -21.51
N ALA A 69 5.90 -12.09 -22.05
CA ALA A 69 4.64 -11.59 -22.60
C ALA A 69 3.73 -11.03 -21.49
N ALA A 70 3.51 -11.77 -20.41
CA ALA A 70 2.70 -11.30 -19.27
C ALA A 70 3.29 -10.04 -18.63
N THR A 71 4.61 -9.98 -18.48
CA THR A 71 5.31 -8.79 -17.94
C THR A 71 5.05 -7.56 -18.82
N LYS A 72 5.11 -7.69 -20.16
CA LYS A 72 4.80 -6.59 -21.08
C LYS A 72 3.33 -6.16 -20.99
N VAL A 73 2.40 -7.11 -20.92
CA VAL A 73 0.95 -6.83 -20.79
C VAL A 73 0.68 -6.02 -19.51
N PHE A 74 1.23 -6.42 -18.37
CA PHE A 74 1.05 -5.68 -17.11
C PHE A 74 1.71 -4.30 -17.12
N LEU A 75 2.85 -4.15 -17.80
CA LEU A 75 3.45 -2.83 -17.98
C LEU A 75 2.55 -1.90 -18.81
N ILE A 76 2.03 -2.39 -19.93
CA ILE A 76 1.12 -1.62 -20.79
C ILE A 76 -0.16 -1.27 -20.00
N ALA A 77 -0.75 -2.23 -19.28
CA ALA A 77 -1.93 -2.00 -18.46
C ALA A 77 -1.67 -0.94 -17.37
N THR A 78 -0.50 -0.96 -16.73
CA THR A 78 -0.07 0.07 -15.76
C THR A 78 0.00 1.45 -16.40
N ILE A 79 0.61 1.56 -17.56
CA ILE A 79 0.74 2.84 -18.29
C ILE A 79 -0.64 3.35 -18.71
N VAL A 80 -1.47 2.50 -19.30
CA VAL A 80 -2.81 2.89 -19.77
C VAL A 80 -3.69 3.33 -18.60
N SER A 81 -3.73 2.57 -17.50
CA SER A 81 -4.54 2.93 -16.32
C SER A 81 -4.01 4.20 -15.65
N GLY A 82 -2.70 4.39 -15.57
CA GLY A 82 -2.09 5.61 -15.03
C GLY A 82 -2.38 6.85 -15.89
N LEU A 83 -2.30 6.74 -17.22
CA LEU A 83 -2.67 7.82 -18.13
C LEU A 83 -4.18 8.14 -18.08
N ALA A 84 -5.02 7.10 -18.00
CA ALA A 84 -6.46 7.29 -17.82
C ALA A 84 -6.75 8.02 -16.50
N MET A 85 -6.09 7.63 -15.40
CA MET A 85 -6.23 8.31 -14.11
C MET A 85 -5.82 9.78 -14.21
N LEU A 86 -4.68 10.10 -14.82
CA LEU A 86 -4.23 11.48 -15.03
C LEU A 86 -5.24 12.29 -15.84
N ASN A 87 -5.88 11.69 -16.85
CA ASN A 87 -6.90 12.38 -17.65
C ASN A 87 -8.16 12.74 -16.85
N PHE A 88 -8.52 11.97 -15.83
CA PHE A 88 -9.66 12.28 -14.95
C PHE A 88 -9.28 13.19 -13.77
N SER A 89 -8.01 13.16 -13.35
CA SER A 89 -7.47 13.93 -12.23
C SER A 89 -7.08 15.37 -12.62
N PHE A 90 -7.34 15.81 -13.86
CA PHE A 90 -6.92 17.11 -14.39
C PHE A 90 -7.48 18.29 -13.58
N GLY A 91 -6.83 18.57 -12.46
CA GLY A 91 -6.99 19.75 -11.62
C GLY A 91 -5.62 20.38 -11.35
N THR A 92 -5.55 21.61 -11.20
CA THR A 92 -4.60 22.68 -10.89
C THR A 92 -3.09 22.39 -10.65
N ILE A 93 -2.60 21.17 -10.46
CA ILE A 93 -1.15 20.91 -10.25
C ILE A 93 -0.66 19.81 -11.19
N PHE A 94 -0.67 20.14 -12.45
CA PHE A 94 -0.35 19.29 -13.61
C PHE A 94 1.00 18.52 -13.56
N LEU A 95 1.98 18.95 -12.77
CA LEU A 95 3.33 18.37 -12.77
C LEU A 95 3.61 17.45 -11.57
N MET A 96 2.91 17.60 -10.46
CA MET A 96 3.20 16.83 -9.25
C MET A 96 2.63 15.41 -9.29
N GLU A 97 1.44 15.21 -9.86
CA GLU A 97 0.81 13.89 -9.95
C GLU A 97 1.62 12.90 -10.79
N PRO A 98 2.09 13.23 -12.01
CA PRO A 98 2.97 12.37 -12.77
C PRO A 98 4.28 12.05 -12.03
N LEU A 99 4.87 13.03 -11.35
CA LEU A 99 6.09 12.83 -10.57
C LEU A 99 5.87 11.84 -9.42
N VAL A 100 4.79 11.99 -8.66
CA VAL A 100 4.42 11.07 -7.57
C VAL A 100 4.19 9.67 -8.11
N LEU A 101 3.50 9.52 -9.23
CA LEU A 101 3.25 8.22 -9.87
C LEU A 101 4.53 7.57 -10.37
N ILE A 102 5.40 8.32 -11.05
CA ILE A 102 6.67 7.80 -11.57
C ILE A 102 7.59 7.41 -10.40
N ALA A 103 7.71 8.26 -9.37
CA ALA A 103 8.51 7.97 -8.20
C ALA A 103 7.98 6.74 -7.44
N SER A 104 6.68 6.68 -7.21
CA SER A 104 6.02 5.53 -6.58
C SER A 104 6.22 4.25 -7.41
N GLY A 105 6.03 4.33 -8.72
CA GLY A 105 6.24 3.23 -9.64
C GLY A 105 7.68 2.69 -9.61
N TYR A 106 8.66 3.59 -9.69
CA TYR A 106 10.07 3.23 -9.59
C TYR A 106 10.39 2.56 -8.25
N MET A 107 9.87 3.09 -7.15
CA MET A 107 10.12 2.56 -5.82
C MET A 107 9.42 1.20 -5.60
N ILE A 108 8.20 1.01 -6.10
CA ILE A 108 7.51 -0.29 -6.04
C ILE A 108 8.31 -1.35 -6.82
N ILE A 109 8.72 -1.05 -8.04
CA ILE A 109 9.54 -1.96 -8.84
C ILE A 109 10.81 -2.33 -8.08
N ARG A 110 11.46 -1.35 -7.47
CA ARG A 110 12.70 -1.58 -6.73
C ARG A 110 12.48 -2.36 -5.43
N ALA A 111 11.45 -2.03 -4.66
CA ALA A 111 11.13 -2.73 -3.42
C ALA A 111 10.73 -4.19 -3.66
N VAL A 112 9.97 -4.46 -4.73
CA VAL A 112 9.57 -5.82 -5.09
C VAL A 112 10.72 -6.63 -5.65
N ARG A 113 11.62 -6.02 -6.45
CA ARG A 113 12.77 -6.72 -7.05
C ARG A 113 13.89 -7.03 -6.06
N HIS A 114 14.07 -6.23 -5.03
CA HIS A 114 15.17 -6.36 -4.08
C HIS A 114 14.67 -6.72 -2.67
N THR A 115 14.12 -7.92 -2.52
CA THR A 115 13.63 -8.43 -1.22
C THR A 115 14.72 -8.57 -0.15
N GLU A 116 16.00 -8.66 -0.52
CA GLU A 116 17.15 -8.67 0.39
C GLU A 116 17.42 -7.30 1.07
N PHE A 117 16.68 -6.28 0.68
CA PHE A 117 16.89 -4.91 1.14
C PHE A 117 16.59 -4.68 2.63
N VAL A 118 15.67 -5.46 3.21
CA VAL A 118 15.23 -5.27 4.60
C VAL A 118 16.35 -5.57 5.60
N SER A 119 17.22 -6.54 5.28
CA SER A 119 18.34 -6.93 6.15
C SER A 119 19.43 -5.86 6.29
N ARG A 120 19.46 -4.85 5.42
CA ARG A 120 20.53 -3.84 5.33
C ARG A 120 20.12 -2.43 5.80
N GLY A 121 19.10 -2.25 6.61
CA GLY A 121 18.68 -0.94 7.14
C GLY A 121 18.12 0.04 6.09
N LYS A 122 18.73 0.11 4.91
CA LYS A 122 18.24 0.93 3.78
C LYS A 122 16.87 0.49 3.30
N GLY A 123 16.57 -0.82 3.37
CA GLY A 123 15.27 -1.37 2.99
C GLY A 123 14.13 -0.91 3.90
N VAL A 124 14.40 -0.73 5.18
CA VAL A 124 13.43 -0.18 6.14
C VAL A 124 12.98 1.21 5.70
N PHE A 125 13.93 2.08 5.37
CA PHE A 125 13.62 3.43 4.90
C PHE A 125 12.79 3.42 3.59
N TYR A 126 13.14 2.58 2.63
CA TYR A 126 12.38 2.45 1.38
C TYR A 126 10.96 1.95 1.60
N ILE A 127 10.75 0.97 2.49
CA ILE A 127 9.43 0.45 2.81
C ILE A 127 8.59 1.52 3.50
N LEU A 128 9.16 2.25 4.48
CA LEU A 128 8.51 3.36 5.15
C LEU A 128 8.07 4.44 4.16
N LEU A 129 8.99 4.84 3.28
CA LEU A 129 8.73 5.88 2.30
C LEU A 129 7.67 5.43 1.29
N LEU A 130 7.77 4.21 0.78
CA LEU A 130 6.87 3.70 -0.25
C LEU A 130 5.47 3.39 0.28
N PHE A 131 5.37 2.48 1.26
CA PHE A 131 4.07 1.99 1.76
C PHE A 131 3.44 2.91 2.81
N GLY A 132 4.24 3.73 3.46
CA GLY A 132 3.75 4.77 4.35
C GLY A 132 3.47 6.07 3.59
N PHE A 133 4.54 6.82 3.34
CA PHE A 133 4.37 8.18 2.82
C PHE A 133 3.79 8.23 1.41
N LEU A 134 4.44 7.63 0.42
CA LEU A 134 4.00 7.74 -0.97
C LEU A 134 2.63 7.08 -1.19
N ALA A 135 2.39 5.92 -0.59
CA ALA A 135 1.12 5.23 -0.76
C ALA A 135 -0.04 5.97 -0.08
N VAL A 136 0.13 6.46 1.15
CA VAL A 136 -0.95 7.14 1.87
C VAL A 136 -1.09 8.58 1.42
N PHE A 137 0.00 9.39 1.48
CA PHE A 137 -0.06 10.80 1.09
C PHE A 137 -0.28 11.00 -0.40
N GLY A 138 0.42 10.24 -1.24
CA GLY A 138 0.27 10.34 -2.69
C GLY A 138 -1.16 10.02 -3.12
N THR A 139 -1.74 8.97 -2.54
CA THR A 139 -3.13 8.59 -2.81
C THR A 139 -4.11 9.63 -2.28
N TYR A 140 -3.93 10.08 -1.04
CA TYR A 140 -4.75 11.13 -0.46
C TYR A 140 -4.74 12.39 -1.35
N TYR A 141 -3.53 12.84 -1.75
CA TYR A 141 -3.36 14.00 -2.61
C TYR A 141 -4.04 13.84 -3.97
N ILE A 142 -3.85 12.70 -4.63
CA ILE A 142 -4.47 12.42 -5.95
C ILE A 142 -5.99 12.42 -5.85
N CYS A 143 -6.56 11.89 -4.76
CA CYS A 143 -8.00 11.78 -4.59
C CYS A 143 -8.67 13.07 -4.08
N SER A 144 -7.95 13.93 -3.33
CA SER A 144 -8.49 15.13 -2.70
C SER A 144 -8.01 16.44 -3.33
N HIS A 145 -6.95 16.39 -4.17
CA HIS A 145 -6.21 17.56 -4.67
C HIS A 145 -5.71 18.50 -3.56
N SER A 146 -5.52 17.96 -2.35
CA SER A 146 -5.10 18.69 -1.16
C SER A 146 -3.99 17.94 -0.43
N PHE A 147 -3.04 18.65 0.18
CA PHE A 147 -2.05 18.02 1.05
C PHE A 147 -2.60 17.60 2.41
N GLY A 148 -3.83 18.03 2.73
CA GLY A 148 -4.47 17.71 3.98
C GLY A 148 -3.77 18.28 5.21
N SER A 149 -4.08 17.71 6.37
CA SER A 149 -3.46 18.09 7.65
C SER A 149 -2.12 17.37 7.85
N TRP A 150 -1.19 17.98 8.57
CA TRP A 150 0.04 17.35 9.04
C TRP A 150 -0.21 16.06 9.86
N LEU A 151 -1.41 15.92 10.44
CA LEU A 151 -1.84 14.71 11.15
C LEU A 151 -1.82 13.46 10.26
N LEU A 152 -1.90 13.58 8.93
CA LEU A 152 -1.75 12.48 7.99
C LEU A 152 -0.39 11.78 8.05
N LEU A 153 0.62 12.44 8.65
CA LEU A 153 1.91 11.80 8.94
C LEU A 153 1.77 10.58 9.83
N LEU A 154 0.80 10.58 10.76
CA LEU A 154 0.60 9.49 11.70
C LEU A 154 0.07 8.21 11.02
N PRO A 155 -1.01 8.22 10.22
CA PRO A 155 -1.44 7.03 9.49
C PRO A 155 -0.44 6.59 8.43
N ALA A 156 0.27 7.52 7.78
CA ALA A 156 1.35 7.19 6.85
C ALA A 156 2.51 6.47 7.56
N LEU A 157 2.96 7.01 8.69
CA LEU A 157 3.99 6.38 9.52
C LEU A 157 3.53 5.02 10.03
N SER A 158 2.29 4.92 10.52
CA SER A 158 1.69 3.66 10.99
C SER A 158 1.75 2.58 9.92
N THR A 159 1.21 2.85 8.73
CA THR A 159 1.18 1.89 7.62
C THR A 159 2.59 1.50 7.17
N GLY A 160 3.50 2.45 7.11
CA GLY A 160 4.91 2.20 6.79
C GLY A 160 5.59 1.28 7.82
N LEU A 161 5.45 1.56 9.12
CA LEU A 161 6.02 0.75 10.20
C LEU A 161 5.44 -0.67 10.22
N LEU A 162 4.12 -0.82 10.05
CA LEU A 162 3.47 -2.12 9.96
C LEU A 162 3.91 -2.90 8.72
N SER A 163 4.18 -2.21 7.61
CA SER A 163 4.73 -2.82 6.40
C SER A 163 6.16 -3.33 6.59
N VAL A 164 6.99 -2.59 7.32
CA VAL A 164 8.33 -3.04 7.73
C VAL A 164 8.21 -4.28 8.62
N ALA A 165 7.32 -4.26 9.61
CA ALA A 165 7.09 -5.40 10.50
C ALA A 165 6.64 -6.65 9.73
N ALA A 166 5.77 -6.49 8.71
CA ALA A 166 5.31 -7.58 7.87
C ALA A 166 6.41 -8.22 7.02
N LYS A 167 7.44 -7.43 6.63
CA LYS A 167 8.59 -7.89 5.83
C LYS A 167 9.80 -8.31 6.66
N ALA A 168 9.78 -8.07 7.99
CA ALA A 168 10.87 -8.47 8.86
C ALA A 168 11.01 -10.00 8.94
N GLU A 169 12.25 -10.49 8.85
CA GLU A 169 12.57 -11.90 8.98
C GLU A 169 12.40 -12.40 10.42
N ASP A 170 12.34 -13.72 10.60
CA ASP A 170 12.18 -14.33 11.92
C ASP A 170 13.34 -14.01 12.88
N ALA A 171 14.56 -13.92 12.34
CA ALA A 171 15.73 -13.51 13.09
C ALA A 171 15.62 -12.08 13.66
N GLN A 172 14.71 -11.26 13.12
CA GLN A 172 14.49 -9.87 13.51
C GLN A 172 13.23 -9.68 14.36
N ARG A 173 12.93 -10.64 15.24
CA ARG A 173 11.72 -10.63 16.09
C ARG A 173 11.57 -9.32 16.89
N THR A 174 12.65 -8.83 17.46
CA THR A 174 12.64 -7.55 18.23
C THR A 174 12.28 -6.37 17.36
N LEU A 175 12.88 -6.27 16.17
CA LEU A 175 12.55 -5.23 15.17
C LEU A 175 11.07 -5.30 14.78
N ARG A 176 10.57 -6.50 14.49
CA ARG A 176 9.17 -6.71 14.13
C ARG A 176 8.22 -6.25 15.24
N LEU A 177 8.48 -6.60 16.49
CA LEU A 177 7.67 -6.17 17.64
C LEU A 177 7.74 -4.67 17.82
N ALA A 178 8.94 -4.07 17.78
CA ALA A 178 9.11 -2.62 17.91
C ALA A 178 8.36 -1.84 16.81
N MET A 179 8.49 -2.27 15.54
CA MET A 179 7.81 -1.63 14.42
C MET A 179 6.29 -1.81 14.50
N THR A 180 5.82 -3.00 14.91
CA THR A 180 4.39 -3.24 15.12
C THR A 180 3.85 -2.32 16.21
N SER A 181 4.49 -2.28 17.37
CA SER A 181 4.05 -1.43 18.50
C SER A 181 4.05 0.04 18.14
N ALA A 182 5.12 0.53 17.50
CA ALA A 182 5.22 1.91 17.07
C ALA A 182 4.16 2.28 16.01
N GLY A 183 3.88 1.39 15.06
CA GLY A 183 2.83 1.58 14.07
C GLY A 183 1.45 1.67 14.71
N TRP A 184 1.13 0.80 15.65
CA TRP A 184 -0.13 0.86 16.40
C TRP A 184 -0.24 2.13 17.22
N MET A 185 0.81 2.53 17.93
CA MET A 185 0.83 3.79 18.71
C MET A 185 0.60 5.00 17.82
N ALA A 186 1.21 5.07 16.64
CA ALA A 186 0.99 6.15 15.69
C ALA A 186 -0.48 6.25 15.26
N MET A 187 -1.13 5.11 14.99
CA MET A 187 -2.54 5.10 14.58
C MET A 187 -3.49 5.44 15.73
N ILE A 188 -3.24 4.93 16.93
CA ILE A 188 -4.00 5.29 18.13
C ILE A 188 -3.89 6.81 18.36
N SER A 189 -2.69 7.37 18.27
CA SER A 189 -2.48 8.82 18.41
C SER A 189 -3.27 9.61 17.37
N TYR A 190 -3.30 9.14 16.10
CA TYR A 190 -4.10 9.76 15.06
C TYR A 190 -5.60 9.74 15.39
N ALA A 191 -6.12 8.58 15.78
CA ALA A 191 -7.53 8.43 16.15
C ALA A 191 -7.91 9.34 17.35
N CYS A 192 -7.05 9.43 18.36
CA CYS A 192 -7.26 10.30 19.51
C CYS A 192 -7.21 11.80 19.15
N LEU A 193 -6.32 12.21 18.25
CA LEU A 193 -6.15 13.62 17.87
C LEU A 193 -7.23 14.10 16.91
N ARG A 194 -7.86 13.19 16.16
CA ARG A 194 -8.82 13.58 15.13
C ARG A 194 -10.27 13.70 15.61
N MET A 195 -10.62 13.24 16.70
CA MET A 195 -11.90 13.22 17.44
C MET A 195 -12.13 11.79 17.94
N PHE A 196 -12.10 11.64 19.23
CA PHE A 196 -12.18 10.37 19.92
C PHE A 196 -13.57 9.74 19.71
N ASP A 197 -13.71 8.92 18.65
CA ASP A 197 -14.93 8.17 18.35
C ASP A 197 -14.61 6.67 18.33
N PRO A 198 -15.48 5.80 18.89
CA PRO A 198 -15.28 4.35 18.90
C PRO A 198 -15.06 3.75 17.52
N TRP A 199 -15.69 4.27 16.48
CA TRP A 199 -15.53 3.79 15.10
C TRP A 199 -14.09 3.94 14.57
N HIS A 200 -13.37 4.96 15.00
CA HIS A 200 -11.97 5.16 14.64
C HIS A 200 -11.04 4.04 15.12
N PHE A 201 -11.49 3.21 16.08
CA PHE A 201 -10.73 2.09 16.62
C PHE A 201 -11.05 0.74 16.00
N LEU A 202 -11.86 0.69 14.92
CA LEU A 202 -12.16 -0.57 14.19
C LEU A 202 -10.90 -1.31 13.75
N PHE A 203 -9.81 -0.59 13.48
CA PHE A 203 -8.54 -1.21 13.11
C PHE A 203 -8.01 -2.18 14.18
N LEU A 204 -8.39 -2.05 15.45
CA LEU A 204 -8.01 -2.97 16.52
C LEU A 204 -8.45 -4.40 16.25
N LEU A 205 -9.52 -4.60 15.47
CA LEU A 205 -9.97 -5.93 15.06
C LEU A 205 -8.97 -6.66 14.16
N SER A 206 -8.02 -5.95 13.54
CA SER A 206 -6.95 -6.58 12.77
C SER A 206 -5.78 -7.08 13.64
N LEU A 207 -5.73 -6.70 14.92
CA LEU A 207 -4.63 -7.03 15.83
C LEU A 207 -4.29 -8.52 15.88
N PRO A 208 -5.26 -9.47 15.97
CA PRO A 208 -4.95 -10.89 16.00
C PRO A 208 -4.19 -11.39 14.76
N LEU A 209 -4.43 -10.79 13.59
CA LEU A 209 -3.77 -11.19 12.34
C LEU A 209 -2.26 -10.92 12.34
N PHE A 210 -1.79 -9.94 13.12
CA PHE A 210 -0.36 -9.64 13.24
C PHE A 210 0.42 -10.71 13.99
N PHE A 211 -0.25 -11.55 14.79
CA PHE A 211 0.38 -12.69 15.46
C PHE A 211 0.47 -13.92 14.58
N ILE A 212 -0.25 -13.95 13.45
CA ILE A 212 -0.25 -15.06 12.50
C ILE A 212 0.71 -14.72 11.35
N LYS A 213 1.94 -15.25 11.41
CA LYS A 213 2.99 -14.98 10.42
C LYS A 213 2.55 -15.21 8.96
N ARG A 214 1.71 -16.22 8.71
CA ARG A 214 1.22 -16.56 7.37
C ARG A 214 0.43 -15.42 6.72
N PHE A 215 -0.19 -14.56 7.53
CA PHE A 215 -1.06 -13.46 7.09
C PHE A 215 -0.44 -12.07 7.29
N SER A 216 0.89 -11.96 7.41
CA SER A 216 1.56 -10.69 7.69
C SER A 216 1.20 -9.57 6.70
N ASP A 217 1.19 -9.86 5.39
CA ASP A 217 0.83 -8.86 4.36
C ASP A 217 -0.68 -8.56 4.38
N TRP A 218 -1.52 -9.56 4.67
CA TRP A 218 -2.96 -9.43 4.84
C TRP A 218 -3.34 -8.67 6.11
N SER A 219 -2.54 -8.78 7.18
CA SER A 219 -2.79 -8.05 8.43
C SER A 219 -2.68 -6.54 8.22
N VAL A 220 -1.70 -6.08 7.44
CA VAL A 220 -1.55 -4.66 7.10
C VAL A 220 -2.69 -4.18 6.21
N PHE A 221 -3.12 -5.00 5.26
CA PHE A 221 -4.27 -4.68 4.41
C PHE A 221 -5.58 -4.61 5.22
N ALA A 222 -5.85 -5.60 6.06
CA ALA A 222 -7.02 -5.60 6.95
C ALA A 222 -7.02 -4.40 7.89
N PHE A 223 -5.86 -4.06 8.46
CA PHE A 223 -5.68 -2.85 9.25
C PHE A 223 -6.08 -1.60 8.46
N SER A 224 -5.61 -1.45 7.24
CA SER A 224 -5.90 -0.28 6.39
C SER A 224 -7.37 -0.19 6.01
N VAL A 225 -8.01 -1.32 5.66
CA VAL A 225 -9.44 -1.39 5.36
C VAL A 225 -10.28 -1.04 6.57
N LEU A 226 -10.00 -1.65 7.72
CA LEU A 226 -10.77 -1.41 8.96
C LEU A 226 -10.59 0.02 9.46
N THR A 227 -9.39 0.58 9.35
CA THR A 227 -9.15 1.99 9.62
C THR A 227 -10.00 2.88 8.72
N GLY A 228 -9.94 2.62 7.41
CA GLY A 228 -10.70 3.39 6.43
C GLY A 228 -12.20 3.33 6.66
N LEU A 229 -12.74 2.13 6.92
CA LEU A 229 -14.14 1.95 7.27
C LEU A 229 -14.54 2.74 8.52
N GLY A 230 -13.70 2.72 9.56
CA GLY A 230 -13.96 3.48 10.79
C GLY A 230 -14.09 4.98 10.55
N PHE A 231 -13.24 5.55 9.68
CA PHE A 231 -13.31 6.97 9.35
C PHE A 231 -14.46 7.33 8.41
N VAL A 232 -14.82 6.46 7.47
CA VAL A 232 -15.94 6.70 6.53
C VAL A 232 -17.29 6.52 7.23
N VAL A 233 -17.47 5.49 8.06
CA VAL A 233 -18.73 5.24 8.78
C VAL A 233 -19.06 6.36 9.77
N TYR A 234 -18.06 7.00 10.37
CA TYR A 234 -18.26 8.16 11.24
C TYR A 234 -18.96 9.34 10.54
N LEU A 235 -18.83 9.45 9.21
CA LEU A 235 -19.41 10.54 8.41
C LEU A 235 -20.84 10.27 7.92
N MET A 236 -21.34 9.04 8.06
CA MET A 236 -22.71 8.66 7.71
C MET A 236 -23.64 8.79 8.90
#